data_c580664cddcdd9d9fef6f5afb35a0111
#
_entry.id   c580664cddcdd9d9fef6f5afb35a0111
#
_cell.length_a   1.000
_cell.length_b   1.000
_cell.length_c   1.000
_cell.angle_alpha   90.00
_cell.angle_beta   90.00
_cell.angle_gamma   90.00
#
_symmetry.space_group_name_H-M   'P 1'
#
loop_
_entity.id
_entity.type
_entity.pdbx_description
1 polymer ?
#
loop_
_entity_poly.entity_id
_entity_poly.type
_entity_poly.pdbx_seq_one_letter_code
_entity_poly.pdbx_strand_id
1 'polypeptide(L)'
;LKKYKPQLLVLLGDRYELLPCAMTCVQYKVPVAHIHGGEVTLGSLDNTYRNAISKLSHIHFVCHNQYKKNLIKIGESPNRIFNYGAPSIENIKKKNKKLRFKKKTFLVTYHPNTIFPEKTEKEITQLLDSLTYFKYYNFILSQPNLDINSHQIIKVIKKYNKKKNIIIKKSMGKKNYFSTLQHINGIIGNSSSIILESSSFKLPAIMLGDRQKGRIMTKNIICANFEKKAIIKKIIKISNDNFKKKLSNIKNPFYKTNTSKRIVNKISSINLNNLIYEKQKIISYD
;
A
#
# COMPACT_ATOMS: atom_id res chain seq x y z
N LEU A 1 18.83 13.24 16.53
CA LEU A 1 18.11 14.47 16.89
C LEU A 1 19.06 15.57 17.38
N LYS A 2 19.97 15.29 18.31
CA LYS A 2 20.93 16.28 18.86
C LYS A 2 21.74 17.00 17.76
N LYS A 3 22.21 16.27 16.73
CA LYS A 3 23.01 16.82 15.62
C LYS A 3 22.22 17.76 14.71
N TYR A 4 21.01 17.36 14.32
CA TYR A 4 20.24 18.08 13.28
C TYR A 4 19.15 18.99 13.83
N LYS A 5 18.78 18.87 15.11
CA LYS A 5 17.74 19.64 15.81
C LYS A 5 16.47 19.86 14.94
N PRO A 6 15.84 18.79 14.42
CA PRO A 6 14.67 18.94 13.55
C PRO A 6 13.51 19.58 14.33
N GLN A 7 12.77 20.47 13.69
CA GLN A 7 11.58 21.09 14.25
C GLN A 7 10.34 20.19 14.12
N LEU A 8 10.35 19.26 13.18
CA LEU A 8 9.26 18.32 12.92
C LEU A 8 9.83 17.03 12.30
N LEU A 9 9.32 15.88 12.71
CA LEU A 9 9.54 14.61 12.04
C LEU A 9 8.32 14.24 11.20
N VAL A 10 8.52 13.90 9.91
CA VAL A 10 7.47 13.38 9.04
C VAL A 10 7.63 11.88 8.87
N LEU A 11 6.64 11.10 9.29
CA LEU A 11 6.60 9.65 9.15
C LEU A 11 5.55 9.25 8.12
N LEU A 12 5.91 8.31 7.24
CA LEU A 12 5.04 7.81 6.19
C LEU A 12 4.81 6.31 6.36
N GLY A 13 3.57 5.92 6.62
CA GLY A 13 3.15 4.53 6.67
C GLY A 13 3.20 3.90 8.06
N ASP A 14 3.51 2.62 8.10
CA ASP A 14 3.17 1.74 9.21
C ASP A 14 4.24 0.71 9.56
N ARG A 15 5.44 0.88 9.02
CA ARG A 15 6.52 -0.08 9.26
C ARG A 15 7.03 0.02 10.70
N TYR A 16 7.42 -1.12 11.25
CA TYR A 16 7.89 -1.23 12.65
C TYR A 16 9.08 -0.32 12.95
N GLU A 17 9.95 -0.05 11.97
CA GLU A 17 11.13 0.81 12.13
C GLU A 17 10.76 2.29 12.41
N LEU A 18 9.52 2.70 12.10
CA LEU A 18 9.06 4.06 12.34
C LEU A 18 8.64 4.29 13.79
N LEU A 19 8.26 3.23 14.51
CA LEU A 19 7.79 3.34 15.89
C LEU A 19 8.89 3.85 16.85
N PRO A 20 10.12 3.32 16.87
CA PRO A 20 11.22 3.89 17.67
C PRO A 20 11.50 5.35 17.34
N CYS A 21 11.38 5.75 16.06
CA CYS A 21 11.55 7.14 15.65
C CYS A 21 10.48 8.05 16.28
N ALA A 22 9.20 7.62 16.23
CA ALA A 22 8.11 8.37 16.86
C ALA A 22 8.29 8.49 18.38
N MET A 23 8.60 7.40 19.07
CA MET A 23 8.86 7.38 20.52
C MET A 23 9.99 8.34 20.91
N THR A 24 11.11 8.29 20.18
CA THR A 24 12.25 9.18 20.43
C THR A 24 11.88 10.64 20.25
N CYS A 25 11.06 10.97 19.24
CA CYS A 25 10.61 12.34 19.01
C CYS A 25 9.74 12.87 20.14
N VAL A 26 8.86 12.06 20.71
CA VAL A 26 8.06 12.44 21.88
C VAL A 26 8.97 12.80 23.07
N GLN A 27 9.98 11.96 23.35
CA GLN A 27 10.95 12.20 24.42
C GLN A 27 11.75 13.51 24.25
N TYR A 28 12.08 13.85 22.99
CA TYR A 28 12.82 15.07 22.66
C TYR A 28 11.92 16.27 22.34
N LYS A 29 10.62 16.16 22.57
CA LYS A 29 9.62 17.22 22.30
C LYS A 29 9.64 17.69 20.84
N VAL A 30 9.93 16.79 19.90
CA VAL A 30 9.87 17.06 18.47
C VAL A 30 8.49 16.61 17.95
N PRO A 31 7.65 17.52 17.42
CA PRO A 31 6.37 17.16 16.86
C PRO A 31 6.50 16.12 15.74
N VAL A 32 5.52 15.24 15.61
CA VAL A 32 5.47 14.20 14.57
C VAL A 32 4.26 14.40 13.68
N ALA A 33 4.48 14.42 12.37
CA ALA A 33 3.45 14.37 11.34
C ALA A 33 3.36 12.96 10.76
N HIS A 34 2.18 12.34 10.81
CA HIS A 34 1.97 10.99 10.30
C HIS A 34 1.15 11.00 9.00
N ILE A 35 1.72 10.48 7.93
CA ILE A 35 1.06 10.28 6.65
C ILE A 35 0.61 8.82 6.54
N HIS A 36 -0.61 8.56 6.09
CA HIS A 36 -1.26 7.24 6.02
C HIS A 36 -1.66 6.63 7.38
N GLY A 37 -1.87 7.45 8.42
CA GLY A 37 -2.54 7.03 9.66
C GLY A 37 -4.01 6.67 9.44
N GLY A 38 -4.60 5.90 10.37
CA GLY A 38 -6.03 5.55 10.38
C GLY A 38 -6.46 4.50 9.35
N GLU A 39 -5.56 4.02 8.50
CA GLU A 39 -5.82 2.88 7.61
C GLU A 39 -5.94 1.59 8.43
N VAL A 40 -6.67 0.61 7.90
CA VAL A 40 -6.90 -0.67 8.58
C VAL A 40 -6.32 -1.81 7.76
N THR A 41 -5.47 -2.66 8.38
CA THR A 41 -4.88 -3.86 7.76
C THR A 41 -4.94 -5.02 8.74
N LEU A 42 -6.14 -5.61 8.91
CA LEU A 42 -6.40 -6.62 9.94
C LEU A 42 -5.56 -7.90 9.78
N GLY A 43 -5.06 -8.18 8.61
CA GLY A 43 -4.21 -9.35 8.33
C GLY A 43 -2.70 -9.05 8.40
N SER A 44 -2.27 -7.97 9.09
CA SER A 44 -0.87 -7.61 9.22
C SER A 44 -0.57 -6.97 10.58
N LEU A 45 0.59 -7.26 11.16
CA LEU A 45 1.11 -6.58 12.35
C LEU A 45 1.30 -5.07 12.14
N ASP A 46 1.46 -4.63 10.89
CA ASP A 46 1.56 -3.21 10.52
C ASP A 46 0.39 -2.39 11.06
N ASN A 47 -0.78 -3.01 11.25
CA ASN A 47 -1.95 -2.34 11.83
C ASN A 47 -1.71 -1.85 13.26
N THR A 48 -1.05 -2.67 14.08
CA THR A 48 -0.68 -2.32 15.46
C THR A 48 0.34 -1.19 15.46
N TYR A 49 1.39 -1.30 14.65
CA TYR A 49 2.42 -0.25 14.54
C TYR A 49 1.83 1.08 14.05
N ARG A 50 0.96 1.05 13.04
CA ARG A 50 0.28 2.24 12.52
C ARG A 50 -0.51 2.97 13.62
N ASN A 51 -1.28 2.22 14.40
CA ASN A 51 -2.08 2.81 15.48
C ASN A 51 -1.18 3.42 16.56
N ALA A 52 -0.11 2.72 16.97
CA ALA A 52 0.86 3.24 17.93
C ALA A 52 1.56 4.51 17.41
N ILE A 53 2.03 4.51 16.16
CA ILE A 53 2.63 5.69 15.52
C ILE A 53 1.63 6.84 15.47
N SER A 54 0.37 6.56 15.10
CA SER A 54 -0.69 7.59 15.10
C SER A 54 -0.88 8.18 16.49
N LYS A 55 -0.93 7.36 17.54
CA LYS A 55 -1.07 7.84 18.91
C LYS A 55 0.10 8.71 19.40
N LEU A 56 1.31 8.45 18.90
CA LEU A 56 2.50 9.25 19.18
C LEU A 56 2.61 10.50 18.30
N SER A 57 1.79 10.62 17.26
CA SER A 57 1.86 11.70 16.28
C SER A 57 0.96 12.88 16.66
N HIS A 58 1.36 14.08 16.27
CA HIS A 58 0.72 15.35 16.62
C HIS A 58 -0.21 15.87 15.53
N ILE A 59 0.08 15.54 14.25
CA ILE A 59 -0.71 15.92 13.08
C ILE A 59 -0.80 14.74 12.11
N HIS A 60 -1.95 14.61 11.45
CA HIS A 60 -2.24 13.45 10.60
C HIS A 60 -2.66 13.88 9.20
N PHE A 61 -2.05 13.25 8.18
CA PHE A 61 -2.42 13.39 6.78
C PHE A 61 -2.95 12.06 6.26
N VAL A 62 -4.27 11.99 6.09
CA VAL A 62 -4.96 10.78 5.65
C VAL A 62 -5.34 10.87 4.17
N CYS A 63 -5.55 9.71 3.53
CA CYS A 63 -5.92 9.67 2.13
C CYS A 63 -7.41 9.41 1.87
N HIS A 64 -8.21 9.20 2.92
CA HIS A 64 -9.66 8.99 2.81
C HIS A 64 -10.40 9.44 4.08
N ASN A 65 -11.68 9.88 3.94
CA ASN A 65 -12.47 10.34 5.08
C ASN A 65 -12.73 9.24 6.12
N GLN A 66 -12.88 7.98 5.70
CA GLN A 66 -13.01 6.87 6.64
C GLN A 66 -11.79 6.74 7.55
N TYR A 67 -10.60 6.99 7.03
CA TYR A 67 -9.36 6.95 7.81
C TYR A 67 -9.25 8.12 8.80
N LYS A 68 -9.81 9.30 8.44
CA LYS A 68 -10.02 10.39 9.41
C LYS A 68 -10.94 9.94 10.54
N LYS A 69 -12.09 9.32 10.22
CA LYS A 69 -13.02 8.78 11.22
C LYS A 69 -12.36 7.73 12.12
N ASN A 70 -11.51 6.88 11.57
CA ASN A 70 -10.80 5.85 12.35
C ASN A 70 -9.83 6.49 13.37
N LEU A 71 -9.11 7.54 12.98
CA LEU A 71 -8.24 8.29 13.91
C LEU A 71 -9.03 8.97 15.03
N ILE A 72 -10.17 9.56 14.70
CA ILE A 72 -11.07 10.16 15.71
C ILE A 72 -11.52 9.07 16.71
N LYS A 73 -11.91 7.88 16.22
CA LYS A 73 -12.33 6.76 17.09
C LYS A 73 -11.26 6.29 18.07
N ILE A 74 -9.97 6.43 17.71
CA ILE A 74 -8.87 6.12 18.63
C ILE A 74 -8.42 7.33 19.47
N GLY A 75 -9.21 8.43 19.48
CA GLY A 75 -9.00 9.58 20.32
C GLY A 75 -8.07 10.65 19.74
N GLU A 76 -7.98 10.78 18.40
CA GLU A 76 -7.26 11.88 17.79
C GLU A 76 -8.19 13.06 17.47
N SER A 77 -7.78 14.28 17.79
CA SER A 77 -8.58 15.48 17.54
C SER A 77 -8.85 15.72 16.06
N PRO A 78 -10.11 15.95 15.65
CA PRO A 78 -10.50 16.23 14.27
C PRO A 78 -9.74 17.41 13.64
N ASN A 79 -9.34 18.40 14.46
CA ASN A 79 -8.64 19.62 14.03
C ASN A 79 -7.18 19.36 13.59
N ARG A 80 -6.62 18.22 13.97
CA ARG A 80 -5.26 17.79 13.62
C ARG A 80 -5.21 16.71 12.54
N ILE A 81 -6.37 16.39 11.90
CA ILE A 81 -6.47 15.34 10.88
C ILE A 81 -6.95 15.93 9.56
N PHE A 82 -6.08 15.88 8.53
CA PHE A 82 -6.30 16.46 7.20
C PHE A 82 -6.37 15.38 6.12
N ASN A 83 -7.48 15.32 5.39
CA ASN A 83 -7.61 14.41 4.25
C ASN A 83 -7.13 15.10 2.97
N TYR A 84 -5.86 14.90 2.61
CA TYR A 84 -5.25 15.49 1.42
C TYR A 84 -4.97 14.49 0.30
N GLY A 85 -5.36 13.21 0.47
CA GLY A 85 -5.11 12.15 -0.49
C GLY A 85 -3.76 11.46 -0.29
N ALA A 86 -3.47 10.48 -1.13
CA ALA A 86 -2.24 9.70 -1.06
C ALA A 86 -1.12 10.33 -1.90
N PRO A 87 0.03 10.71 -1.32
CA PRO A 87 1.15 11.32 -2.08
C PRO A 87 1.72 10.37 -3.15
N SER A 88 1.64 9.07 -2.92
CA SER A 88 2.19 8.06 -3.85
C SER A 88 1.58 8.13 -5.25
N ILE A 89 0.30 8.53 -5.35
CA ILE A 89 -0.47 8.55 -6.60
C ILE A 89 -0.60 9.94 -7.25
N GLU A 90 -0.07 10.97 -6.64
CA GLU A 90 -0.18 12.34 -7.15
C GLU A 90 0.41 12.51 -8.56
N ASN A 91 1.52 11.84 -8.83
CA ASN A 91 2.29 11.96 -10.06
C ASN A 91 2.03 10.83 -11.08
N ILE A 92 0.96 10.06 -10.93
CA ILE A 92 0.63 8.92 -11.82
C ILE A 92 0.44 9.36 -13.28
N LYS A 93 -0.08 10.56 -13.52
CA LYS A 93 -0.37 11.08 -14.87
C LYS A 93 0.86 11.55 -15.64
N LYS A 94 2.06 11.59 -15.06
CA LYS A 94 3.27 11.96 -15.79
C LYS A 94 3.53 10.96 -16.93
N LYS A 95 3.88 11.48 -18.13
CA LYS A 95 4.24 10.65 -19.28
C LYS A 95 5.37 9.71 -18.90
N ASN A 96 5.11 8.41 -18.95
CA ASN A 96 6.08 7.37 -18.70
C ASN A 96 6.49 6.70 -20.02
N LYS A 97 7.58 5.93 -19.99
CA LYS A 97 8.07 5.18 -21.15
C LYS A 97 6.98 4.25 -21.68
N LYS A 98 6.71 4.30 -23.00
CA LYS A 98 5.80 3.35 -23.64
C LYS A 98 6.42 1.96 -23.61
N LEU A 99 5.73 0.99 -22.99
CA LEU A 99 6.07 -0.42 -23.00
C LEU A 99 5.09 -1.16 -23.91
N ARG A 100 5.59 -2.15 -24.66
CA ARG A 100 4.75 -3.03 -25.49
C ARG A 100 4.93 -4.46 -25.03
N PHE A 101 3.84 -5.10 -24.63
CA PHE A 101 3.80 -6.51 -24.28
C PHE A 101 3.07 -7.30 -25.38
N LYS A 102 3.74 -8.29 -25.98
CA LYS A 102 3.14 -9.15 -27.02
C LYS A 102 2.05 -10.08 -26.47
N LYS A 103 2.08 -10.37 -25.17
CA LYS A 103 1.15 -11.27 -24.49
C LYS A 103 0.41 -10.52 -23.38
N LYS A 104 -0.76 -11.01 -22.98
CA LYS A 104 -1.44 -10.50 -21.76
C LYS A 104 -0.45 -10.60 -20.59
N THR A 105 -0.19 -9.48 -19.94
CA THR A 105 0.85 -9.34 -18.92
C THR A 105 0.24 -8.85 -17.62
N PHE A 106 0.61 -9.47 -16.50
CA PHE A 106 0.16 -9.15 -15.16
C PHE A 106 1.35 -8.85 -14.27
N LEU A 107 1.22 -7.84 -13.41
CA LEU A 107 2.17 -7.61 -12.33
C LEU A 107 1.75 -8.44 -11.11
N VAL A 108 2.71 -9.12 -10.51
CA VAL A 108 2.48 -9.98 -9.34
C VAL A 108 3.35 -9.49 -8.19
N THR A 109 2.72 -9.19 -7.04
CA THR A 109 3.40 -8.74 -5.83
C THR A 109 2.91 -9.54 -4.64
N TYR A 110 3.81 -10.22 -3.96
CA TYR A 110 3.51 -10.98 -2.76
C TYR A 110 4.43 -10.58 -1.61
N HIS A 111 3.85 -10.35 -0.46
CA HIS A 111 4.54 -10.08 0.80
C HIS A 111 4.24 -11.18 1.81
N PRO A 112 5.17 -11.47 2.74
CA PRO A 112 4.95 -12.50 3.75
C PRO A 112 3.70 -12.22 4.59
N ASN A 113 3.08 -13.27 5.08
CA ASN A 113 2.09 -13.17 6.13
C ASN A 113 2.80 -12.89 7.46
N THR A 114 2.52 -11.73 8.06
CA THR A 114 3.20 -11.33 9.31
C THR A 114 2.50 -11.81 10.57
N ILE A 115 1.22 -12.20 10.48
CA ILE A 115 0.46 -12.78 11.61
C ILE A 115 0.65 -14.31 11.66
N PHE A 116 0.64 -14.96 10.49
CA PHE A 116 0.79 -16.40 10.35
C PHE A 116 1.95 -16.73 9.41
N PRO A 117 3.22 -16.51 9.84
CA PRO A 117 4.39 -16.65 8.98
C PRO A 117 4.57 -18.06 8.43
N GLU A 118 4.06 -19.10 9.12
CA GLU A 118 4.07 -20.49 8.69
C GLU A 118 3.28 -20.74 7.40
N LYS A 119 2.32 -19.87 7.07
CA LYS A 119 1.53 -19.97 5.85
C LYS A 119 2.25 -19.44 4.62
N THR A 120 3.33 -18.67 4.80
CA THR A 120 4.01 -17.93 3.71
C THR A 120 4.47 -18.85 2.57
N GLU A 121 5.12 -19.98 2.86
CA GLU A 121 5.61 -20.91 1.81
C GLU A 121 4.46 -21.53 1.03
N LYS A 122 3.40 -21.95 1.70
CA LYS A 122 2.20 -22.53 1.08
C LYS A 122 1.50 -21.50 0.19
N GLU A 123 1.31 -20.28 0.67
CA GLU A 123 0.62 -19.21 -0.05
C GLU A 123 1.37 -18.82 -1.34
N ILE A 124 2.69 -18.59 -1.27
CA ILE A 124 3.47 -18.24 -2.46
C ILE A 124 3.54 -19.39 -3.45
N THR A 125 3.61 -20.64 -2.98
CA THR A 125 3.59 -21.83 -3.85
C THR A 125 2.27 -21.94 -4.59
N GLN A 126 1.12 -21.84 -3.90
CA GLN A 126 -0.21 -21.85 -4.53
C GLN A 126 -0.36 -20.75 -5.57
N LEU A 127 0.15 -19.54 -5.27
CA LEU A 127 0.17 -18.44 -6.23
C LEU A 127 0.99 -18.80 -7.47
N LEU A 128 2.26 -19.17 -7.31
CA LEU A 128 3.13 -19.45 -8.45
C LEU A 128 2.66 -20.66 -9.29
N ASP A 129 2.14 -21.70 -8.66
CA ASP A 129 1.52 -22.83 -9.37
C ASP A 129 0.29 -22.43 -10.18
N SER A 130 -0.49 -21.46 -9.70
CA SER A 130 -1.62 -20.94 -10.47
C SER A 130 -1.17 -20.18 -11.73
N LEU A 131 -0.04 -19.46 -11.65
CA LEU A 131 0.50 -18.72 -12.78
C LEU A 131 1.04 -19.64 -13.88
N THR A 132 1.59 -20.81 -13.52
CA THR A 132 2.12 -21.78 -14.50
C THR A 132 1.05 -22.38 -15.41
N TYR A 133 -0.22 -22.32 -15.00
CA TYR A 133 -1.35 -22.76 -15.83
C TYR A 133 -1.50 -21.93 -17.12
N PHE A 134 -1.08 -20.66 -17.10
CA PHE A 134 -1.30 -19.72 -18.20
C PHE A 134 -0.08 -19.62 -19.14
N LYS A 135 0.16 -20.58 -20.01
CA LYS A 135 1.33 -20.63 -20.91
C LYS A 135 1.44 -19.42 -21.88
N TYR A 136 0.31 -18.79 -22.21
CA TYR A 136 0.25 -17.67 -23.15
C TYR A 136 0.20 -16.29 -22.50
N TYR A 137 0.29 -16.20 -21.18
CA TYR A 137 0.37 -14.93 -20.44
C TYR A 137 1.78 -14.69 -19.94
N ASN A 138 2.09 -13.47 -19.57
CA ASN A 138 3.32 -13.11 -18.86
C ASN A 138 2.98 -12.62 -17.46
N PHE A 139 3.76 -13.02 -16.48
CA PHE A 139 3.67 -12.59 -15.11
C PHE A 139 4.98 -11.96 -14.68
N ILE A 140 4.98 -10.65 -14.44
CA ILE A 140 6.12 -9.93 -13.88
C ILE A 140 6.03 -10.02 -12.37
N LEU A 141 6.87 -10.85 -11.77
CA LEU A 141 6.93 -11.06 -10.33
C LEU A 141 7.97 -10.11 -9.72
N SER A 142 7.53 -9.17 -8.87
CA SER A 142 8.44 -8.38 -8.06
C SER A 142 8.92 -9.20 -6.87
N GLN A 143 10.22 -9.12 -6.56
CA GLN A 143 10.71 -9.71 -5.32
C GLN A 143 10.11 -8.96 -4.11
N PRO A 144 9.89 -9.64 -2.97
CA PRO A 144 9.41 -9.00 -1.75
C PRO A 144 10.42 -8.00 -1.23
N ASN A 145 9.96 -7.07 -0.39
CA ASN A 145 10.84 -6.27 0.44
C ASN A 145 11.63 -7.17 1.41
N LEU A 146 12.64 -6.61 2.08
CA LEU A 146 13.42 -7.30 3.11
C LEU A 146 12.65 -7.42 4.43
N ASP A 147 11.41 -7.90 4.37
CA ASP A 147 10.60 -8.20 5.55
C ASP A 147 11.04 -9.52 6.20
N ILE A 148 10.66 -9.72 7.46
CA ILE A 148 10.86 -11.01 8.15
C ILE A 148 10.24 -12.12 7.28
N ASN A 149 10.97 -13.24 7.10
CA ASN A 149 10.62 -14.38 6.24
C ASN A 149 10.65 -14.12 4.72
N SER A 150 11.14 -12.99 4.23
CA SER A 150 11.30 -12.75 2.79
C SER A 150 12.25 -13.76 2.12
N HIS A 151 13.21 -14.32 2.86
CA HIS A 151 14.10 -15.36 2.37
C HIS A 151 13.38 -16.65 1.95
N GLN A 152 12.29 -17.03 2.65
CA GLN A 152 11.45 -18.18 2.28
C GLN A 152 10.80 -17.95 0.91
N ILE A 153 10.26 -16.74 0.69
CA ILE A 153 9.67 -16.36 -0.58
C ILE A 153 10.70 -16.44 -1.71
N ILE A 154 11.91 -15.91 -1.49
CA ILE A 154 12.99 -15.94 -2.49
C ILE A 154 13.37 -17.39 -2.81
N LYS A 155 13.44 -18.28 -1.81
CA LYS A 155 13.72 -19.72 -2.00
C LYS A 155 12.67 -20.38 -2.88
N VAL A 156 11.39 -20.11 -2.64
CA VAL A 156 10.30 -20.64 -3.47
C VAL A 156 10.36 -20.06 -4.88
N ILE A 157 10.53 -18.75 -5.05
CA ILE A 157 10.60 -18.08 -6.36
C ILE A 157 11.71 -18.68 -7.23
N LYS A 158 12.86 -19.03 -6.65
CA LYS A 158 14.00 -19.64 -7.37
C LYS A 158 13.59 -20.94 -8.09
N LYS A 159 12.66 -21.73 -7.51
CA LYS A 159 12.16 -22.98 -8.16
C LYS A 159 11.42 -22.72 -9.48
N TYR A 160 10.92 -21.49 -9.68
CA TYR A 160 10.13 -21.10 -10.86
C TYR A 160 10.94 -20.30 -11.90
N ASN A 161 12.24 -20.05 -11.68
CA ASN A 161 13.09 -19.28 -12.60
C ASN A 161 13.13 -19.81 -14.05
N LYS A 162 12.96 -21.13 -14.22
CA LYS A 162 12.94 -21.78 -15.55
C LYS A 162 11.59 -21.67 -16.27
N LYS A 163 10.56 -21.13 -15.65
CA LYS A 163 9.22 -20.99 -16.26
C LYS A 163 9.17 -19.76 -17.16
N LYS A 164 9.09 -19.97 -18.50
CA LYS A 164 9.16 -18.91 -19.52
C LYS A 164 8.12 -17.78 -19.37
N ASN A 165 7.01 -18.07 -18.68
CA ASN A 165 5.92 -17.11 -18.47
C ASN A 165 6.02 -16.32 -17.15
N ILE A 166 7.02 -16.59 -16.29
CA ILE A 166 7.27 -15.88 -15.04
C ILE A 166 8.58 -15.10 -15.16
N ILE A 167 8.47 -13.78 -15.13
CA ILE A 167 9.60 -12.84 -15.29
C ILE A 167 9.88 -12.24 -13.91
N ILE A 168 10.99 -12.60 -13.29
CA ILE A 168 11.35 -12.15 -11.95
C ILE A 168 12.13 -10.83 -12.05
N LYS A 169 11.72 -9.83 -11.28
CA LYS A 169 12.38 -8.52 -11.16
C LYS A 169 12.71 -8.21 -9.71
N LYS A 170 13.97 -7.88 -9.40
CA LYS A 170 14.40 -7.50 -8.04
C LYS A 170 13.72 -6.22 -7.58
N SER A 171 13.83 -5.18 -8.39
CA SER A 171 13.15 -3.90 -8.20
C SER A 171 12.96 -3.25 -9.56
N MET A 172 11.86 -2.54 -9.73
CA MET A 172 11.60 -1.79 -10.98
C MET A 172 11.89 -0.30 -10.83
N GLY A 173 11.97 0.21 -9.62
CA GLY A 173 11.97 1.64 -9.35
C GLY A 173 10.65 2.32 -9.77
N LYS A 174 10.35 3.48 -9.21
CA LYS A 174 9.04 4.16 -9.36
C LYS A 174 8.64 4.42 -10.82
N LYS A 175 9.58 4.90 -11.65
CA LYS A 175 9.29 5.23 -13.07
C LYS A 175 8.89 3.99 -13.88
N ASN A 176 9.69 2.92 -13.81
CA ASN A 176 9.41 1.69 -14.55
C ASN A 176 8.16 0.97 -14.00
N TYR A 177 7.94 1.03 -12.69
CA TYR A 177 6.74 0.48 -12.06
C TYR A 177 5.47 1.16 -12.62
N PHE A 178 5.39 2.48 -12.64
CA PHE A 178 4.24 3.19 -13.20
C PHE A 178 4.11 3.01 -14.72
N SER A 179 5.24 2.96 -15.47
CA SER A 179 5.22 2.60 -16.89
C SER A 179 4.63 1.20 -17.09
N THR A 180 4.99 0.24 -16.24
CA THR A 180 4.43 -1.11 -16.29
C THR A 180 2.93 -1.09 -16.05
N LEU A 181 2.45 -0.41 -15.00
CA LEU A 181 1.02 -0.32 -14.67
C LEU A 181 0.18 0.28 -15.81
N GLN A 182 0.74 1.20 -16.61
CA GLN A 182 0.04 1.79 -17.75
C GLN A 182 -0.19 0.80 -18.92
N HIS A 183 0.60 -0.28 -19.01
CA HIS A 183 0.63 -1.12 -20.21
C HIS A 183 0.32 -2.59 -19.95
N ILE A 184 0.06 -2.99 -18.70
CA ILE A 184 -0.31 -4.37 -18.35
C ILE A 184 -1.83 -4.58 -18.30
N ASN A 185 -2.24 -5.83 -18.14
CA ASN A 185 -3.64 -6.25 -18.13
C ASN A 185 -4.24 -6.32 -16.73
N GLY A 186 -3.42 -6.34 -15.67
CA GLY A 186 -3.89 -6.36 -14.29
C GLY A 186 -2.79 -6.58 -13.27
N ILE A 187 -3.18 -6.52 -11.99
CA ILE A 187 -2.28 -6.73 -10.84
C ILE A 187 -2.81 -7.87 -9.98
N ILE A 188 -1.92 -8.70 -9.45
CA ILE A 188 -2.27 -9.86 -8.61
C ILE A 188 -1.37 -9.84 -7.37
N GLY A 189 -1.92 -10.07 -6.18
CA GLY A 189 -1.13 -10.21 -4.97
C GLY A 189 -1.79 -9.67 -3.71
N ASN A 190 -0.97 -9.39 -2.69
CA ASN A 190 -1.43 -8.91 -1.38
C ASN A 190 -0.79 -7.57 -0.96
N SER A 191 -0.26 -6.81 -1.92
CA SER A 191 0.35 -5.50 -1.69
C SER A 191 -0.69 -4.39 -1.56
N SER A 192 -0.43 -3.39 -0.70
CA SER A 192 -1.24 -2.18 -0.58
C SER A 192 -1.28 -1.33 -1.86
N SER A 193 -0.28 -1.46 -2.74
CA SER A 193 -0.23 -0.79 -4.04
C SER A 193 -1.43 -1.16 -4.92
N ILE A 194 -1.96 -2.39 -4.79
CA ILE A 194 -3.17 -2.83 -5.48
C ILE A 194 -4.36 -1.92 -5.12
N ILE A 195 -4.49 -1.55 -3.86
CA ILE A 195 -5.58 -0.69 -3.38
C ILE A 195 -5.36 0.76 -3.77
N LEU A 196 -4.17 1.28 -3.51
CA LEU A 196 -3.88 2.71 -3.69
C LEU A 196 -3.77 3.11 -5.17
N GLU A 197 -3.28 2.22 -6.03
CA GLU A 197 -2.80 2.61 -7.36
C GLU A 197 -3.63 2.04 -8.51
N SER A 198 -4.12 0.79 -8.41
CA SER A 198 -4.72 0.06 -9.55
C SER A 198 -5.90 0.80 -10.20
N SER A 199 -6.75 1.44 -9.40
CA SER A 199 -7.91 2.18 -9.90
C SER A 199 -7.52 3.45 -10.68
N SER A 200 -6.38 4.08 -10.35
CA SER A 200 -5.85 5.22 -11.13
C SER A 200 -5.44 4.84 -12.55
N PHE A 201 -5.07 3.57 -12.76
CA PHE A 201 -4.74 3.01 -14.07
C PHE A 201 -5.90 2.24 -14.70
N LYS A 202 -7.07 2.24 -14.06
CA LYS A 202 -8.24 1.44 -14.50
C LYS A 202 -7.90 -0.04 -14.67
N LEU A 203 -6.96 -0.55 -13.88
CA LEU A 203 -6.48 -1.92 -13.97
C LEU A 203 -7.35 -2.88 -13.16
N PRO A 204 -7.78 -3.98 -13.77
CA PRO A 204 -8.29 -5.12 -13.02
C PRO A 204 -7.28 -5.61 -11.99
N ALA A 205 -7.74 -6.00 -10.81
CA ALA A 205 -6.84 -6.45 -9.75
C ALA A 205 -7.41 -7.64 -8.97
N ILE A 206 -6.53 -8.53 -8.53
CA ILE A 206 -6.85 -9.62 -7.60
C ILE A 206 -6.11 -9.35 -6.29
N MET A 207 -6.88 -9.17 -5.22
CA MET A 207 -6.37 -9.13 -3.86
C MET A 207 -6.38 -10.54 -3.28
N LEU A 208 -5.21 -11.03 -2.86
CA LEU A 208 -5.04 -12.37 -2.33
C LEU A 208 -4.94 -12.37 -0.80
N GLY A 209 -5.72 -13.26 -0.18
CA GLY A 209 -5.72 -13.46 1.26
C GLY A 209 -6.19 -12.25 2.06
N ASP A 210 -5.92 -12.29 3.36
CA ASP A 210 -6.50 -11.35 4.34
C ASP A 210 -5.56 -10.19 4.74
N ARG A 211 -4.32 -10.15 4.20
CA ARG A 211 -3.32 -9.13 4.61
C ARG A 211 -3.86 -7.71 4.55
N GLN A 212 -4.69 -7.39 3.56
CA GLN A 212 -5.29 -6.07 3.37
C GLN A 212 -6.76 -5.98 3.83
N LYS A 213 -7.25 -6.95 4.60
CA LYS A 213 -8.62 -6.95 5.13
C LYS A 213 -8.88 -5.68 5.95
N GLY A 214 -10.06 -5.08 5.78
CA GLY A 214 -10.46 -3.84 6.43
C GLY A 214 -10.13 -2.58 5.63
N ARG A 215 -9.33 -2.66 4.55
CA ARG A 215 -9.09 -1.52 3.66
C ARG A 215 -10.29 -1.27 2.72
N ILE A 216 -10.42 -0.01 2.31
CA ILE A 216 -11.40 0.39 1.30
C ILE A 216 -10.95 -0.13 -0.06
N MET A 217 -11.77 -0.98 -0.68
CA MET A 217 -11.49 -1.54 -1.99
C MET A 217 -12.40 -0.93 -3.07
N THR A 218 -11.83 -0.70 -4.23
CA THR A 218 -12.54 -0.19 -5.41
C THR A 218 -13.09 -1.33 -6.28
N LYS A 219 -14.06 -1.03 -7.14
CA LYS A 219 -14.77 -2.04 -7.97
C LYS A 219 -13.87 -2.84 -8.94
N ASN A 220 -12.65 -2.39 -9.21
CA ASN A 220 -11.68 -3.11 -10.02
C ASN A 220 -10.96 -4.24 -9.27
N ILE A 221 -11.11 -4.32 -7.96
CA ILE A 221 -10.45 -5.31 -7.11
C ILE A 221 -11.43 -6.44 -6.81
N ILE A 222 -11.01 -7.67 -7.09
CA ILE A 222 -11.73 -8.87 -6.67
C ILE A 222 -10.84 -9.68 -5.73
N CYS A 223 -11.42 -10.26 -4.67
CA CYS A 223 -10.67 -11.03 -3.68
C CYS A 223 -10.63 -12.52 -4.03
N ALA A 224 -9.55 -13.18 -3.62
CA ALA A 224 -9.43 -14.64 -3.64
C ALA A 224 -8.55 -15.12 -2.47
N ASN A 225 -8.80 -16.34 -2.01
CA ASN A 225 -7.90 -17.04 -1.10
C ASN A 225 -6.69 -17.60 -1.85
N PHE A 226 -5.64 -17.99 -1.11
CA PHE A 226 -4.45 -18.64 -1.66
C PHE A 226 -4.71 -20.12 -2.01
N GLU A 227 -5.66 -20.34 -2.93
CA GLU A 227 -5.97 -21.65 -3.51
C GLU A 227 -5.77 -21.59 -5.02
N LYS A 228 -4.99 -22.52 -5.57
CA LYS A 228 -4.66 -22.57 -7.00
C LYS A 228 -5.88 -22.43 -7.91
N LYS A 229 -6.93 -23.23 -7.66
CA LYS A 229 -8.17 -23.19 -8.47
C LYS A 229 -8.90 -21.85 -8.37
N ALA A 230 -8.98 -21.28 -7.17
CA ALA A 230 -9.61 -19.98 -6.94
C ALA A 230 -8.84 -18.86 -7.66
N ILE A 231 -7.52 -18.83 -7.57
CA ILE A 231 -6.66 -17.84 -8.24
C ILE A 231 -6.82 -17.95 -9.76
N ILE A 232 -6.75 -19.16 -10.34
CA ILE A 232 -6.96 -19.40 -11.79
C ILE A 232 -8.31 -18.83 -12.24
N LYS A 233 -9.40 -19.16 -11.54
CA LYS A 233 -10.75 -18.64 -11.86
C LYS A 233 -10.80 -17.12 -11.86
N LYS A 234 -10.12 -16.46 -10.91
CA LYS A 234 -10.08 -14.98 -10.83
C LYS A 234 -9.20 -14.38 -11.92
N ILE A 235 -8.07 -15.00 -12.28
CA ILE A 235 -7.23 -14.55 -13.41
C ILE A 235 -8.02 -14.60 -14.72
N ILE A 236 -8.74 -15.68 -14.99
CA ILE A 236 -9.62 -15.79 -16.16
C ILE A 236 -10.64 -14.64 -16.15
N LYS A 237 -11.29 -14.38 -15.01
CA LYS A 237 -12.29 -13.32 -14.89
C LYS A 237 -11.72 -11.94 -15.21
N ILE A 238 -10.56 -11.57 -14.64
CA ILE A 238 -9.96 -10.23 -14.88
C ILE A 238 -9.29 -10.11 -16.25
N SER A 239 -8.98 -11.22 -16.90
CA SER A 239 -8.41 -11.27 -18.26
C SER A 239 -9.45 -10.99 -19.36
N ASN A 240 -10.75 -10.99 -19.01
CA ASN A 240 -11.83 -10.75 -19.94
C ASN A 240 -11.96 -9.24 -20.23
N ASP A 241 -12.03 -8.87 -21.48
CA ASP A 241 -12.13 -7.47 -21.92
C ASP A 241 -13.41 -6.79 -21.43
N ASN A 242 -14.51 -7.54 -21.26
CA ASN A 242 -15.74 -7.01 -20.67
C ASN A 242 -15.55 -6.57 -19.21
N PHE A 243 -14.72 -7.28 -18.44
CA PHE A 243 -14.36 -6.82 -17.09
C PHE A 243 -13.63 -5.48 -17.13
N LYS A 244 -12.66 -5.34 -18.04
CA LYS A 244 -11.88 -4.11 -18.21
C LYS A 244 -12.75 -2.95 -18.71
N LYS A 245 -13.67 -3.18 -19.65
CA LYS A 245 -14.62 -2.15 -20.15
C LYS A 245 -15.45 -1.53 -19.02
N LYS A 246 -15.91 -2.33 -18.04
CA LYS A 246 -16.65 -1.86 -16.86
C LYS A 246 -15.88 -0.91 -15.96
N LEU A 247 -14.56 -0.84 -16.10
CA LEU A 247 -13.68 0.02 -15.30
C LEU A 247 -13.40 1.40 -15.92
N SER A 248 -13.96 1.69 -17.10
CA SER A 248 -13.71 2.95 -17.84
C SER A 248 -13.93 4.20 -17.01
N ASN A 249 -14.97 4.21 -16.16
CA ASN A 249 -15.37 5.35 -15.34
C ASN A 249 -14.94 5.24 -13.86
N ILE A 250 -14.08 4.29 -13.53
CA ILE A 250 -13.64 4.15 -12.13
C ILE A 250 -12.80 5.36 -11.71
N LYS A 251 -13.09 5.88 -10.52
CA LYS A 251 -12.32 6.95 -9.88
C LYS A 251 -11.53 6.36 -8.71
N ASN A 252 -10.31 6.86 -8.51
CA ASN A 252 -9.52 6.49 -7.35
C ASN A 252 -9.93 7.36 -6.14
N PRO A 253 -10.49 6.78 -5.06
CA PRO A 253 -10.98 7.53 -3.91
C PRO A 253 -9.84 8.15 -3.07
N PHE A 254 -8.61 7.68 -3.26
CA PHE A 254 -7.43 8.16 -2.55
C PHE A 254 -6.72 9.29 -3.30
N TYR A 255 -7.11 9.57 -4.54
CA TYR A 255 -6.50 10.63 -5.35
C TYR A 255 -7.08 11.99 -5.02
N LYS A 256 -6.19 12.94 -4.73
CA LYS A 256 -6.48 14.37 -4.67
C LYS A 256 -5.39 15.15 -5.39
N THR A 257 -5.73 16.29 -5.91
CA THR A 257 -4.78 17.18 -6.58
C THR A 257 -3.88 17.89 -5.55
N ASN A 258 -2.62 18.12 -5.94
CA ASN A 258 -1.67 18.88 -5.14
C ASN A 258 -1.48 18.37 -3.70
N THR A 259 -1.56 17.05 -3.50
CA THR A 259 -1.45 16.41 -2.19
C THR A 259 -0.20 16.84 -1.44
N SER A 260 0.97 16.71 -2.06
CA SER A 260 2.26 17.06 -1.43
C SER A 260 2.34 18.54 -1.12
N LYS A 261 1.91 19.42 -2.04
CA LYS A 261 1.88 20.88 -1.82
C LYS A 261 0.97 21.25 -0.65
N ARG A 262 -0.21 20.62 -0.56
CA ARG A 262 -1.16 20.86 0.55
C ARG A 262 -0.61 20.41 1.90
N ILE A 263 0.10 19.28 1.94
CA ILE A 263 0.77 18.78 3.15
C ILE A 263 1.84 19.77 3.58
N VAL A 264 2.73 20.19 2.66
CA VAL A 264 3.80 21.16 2.95
C VAL A 264 3.23 22.48 3.44
N ASN A 265 2.27 23.06 2.71
CA ASN A 265 1.65 24.33 3.10
C ASN A 265 1.01 24.25 4.50
N LYS A 266 0.36 23.11 4.82
CA LYS A 266 -0.23 22.93 6.15
C LYS A 266 0.83 22.84 7.24
N ILE A 267 1.91 22.10 7.02
CA ILE A 267 3.04 22.00 7.94
C ILE A 267 3.67 23.40 8.17
N SER A 268 3.87 24.17 7.11
CA SER A 268 4.48 25.50 7.18
C SER A 268 3.59 26.55 7.88
N SER A 269 2.27 26.33 7.93
CA SER A 269 1.32 27.26 8.55
C SER A 269 0.99 26.95 10.02
N ILE A 270 1.49 25.85 10.57
CA ILE A 270 1.17 25.42 11.94
C ILE A 270 2.22 25.93 12.92
N ASN A 271 1.78 26.44 14.04
CA ASN A 271 2.64 26.67 15.18
C ASN A 271 3.01 25.34 15.84
N LEU A 272 4.25 24.89 15.62
CA LEU A 272 4.73 23.57 16.07
C LEU A 272 4.79 23.46 17.60
N ASN A 273 5.04 24.55 18.32
CA ASN A 273 5.06 24.56 19.77
C ASN A 273 3.66 24.26 20.35
N ASN A 274 2.62 24.83 19.74
CA ASN A 274 1.24 24.56 20.16
C ASN A 274 0.83 23.10 19.92
N LEU A 275 1.36 22.45 18.88
CA LEU A 275 1.03 21.04 18.61
C LEU A 275 1.38 20.09 19.76
N ILE A 276 2.53 20.32 20.41
CA ILE A 276 2.96 19.50 21.56
C ILE A 276 1.95 19.66 22.70
N TYR A 277 1.54 20.87 22.97
CA TYR A 277 0.58 21.17 24.03
C TYR A 277 -0.83 20.63 23.71
N GLU A 278 -1.32 20.87 22.50
CA GLU A 278 -2.62 20.38 22.03
C GLU A 278 -2.73 18.85 22.07
N LYS A 279 -1.61 18.12 21.90
CA LYS A 279 -1.59 16.65 21.96
C LYS A 279 -1.87 16.14 23.38
N GLN A 280 -1.57 16.91 24.42
CA GLN A 280 -1.78 16.52 25.83
C GLN A 280 -3.23 16.72 26.29
N LYS A 281 -4.05 17.48 25.55
CA LYS A 281 -5.44 17.68 25.90
C LYS A 281 -6.23 16.38 25.77
N ILE A 282 -6.95 16.02 26.80
CA ILE A 282 -7.94 14.92 26.75
C ILE A 282 -9.13 15.41 25.94
N ILE A 283 -9.57 14.60 24.98
CA ILE A 283 -10.79 14.89 24.22
C ILE A 283 -11.93 14.26 25.02
N SER A 284 -12.76 15.09 25.65
CA SER A 284 -14.07 14.66 26.15
C SER A 284 -14.99 14.48 24.94
N TYR A 285 -15.58 13.33 24.82
CA TYR A 285 -16.70 13.08 23.92
C TYR A 285 -17.96 13.17 24.78
N ASP A 286 -18.49 14.38 24.90
CA ASP A 286 -19.84 14.60 25.39
C ASP A 286 -20.84 14.39 24.25
#